data_43431479bae7207a2783d280df70801f
#
_entry.id   43431479bae7207a2783d280df70801f
#
_cell.length_a   1.000
_cell.length_b   1.000
_cell.length_c   1.000
_cell.angle_alpha   90.00
_cell.angle_beta   90.00
_cell.angle_gamma   90.00
#
_symmetry.space_group_name_H-M   'P 1'
#
loop_
_entity.id
_entity.type
_entity.pdbx_description
1 polymer ?
#
loop_
_entity_poly.entity_id
_entity_poly.type
_entity_poly.pdbx_seq_one_letter_code
_entity_poly.pdbx_strand_id
1 'polypeptide(L)'
;MIEKATPSDDKPVPHALPPEAEEEAAPAERVAPVGGPEEPEGPAGGSPRPLSQRVEALLFASGQPLTPARLATALGVEAPAVQAALEELILAWRTREGAIELVEIAGGWRFLTRAAFHPDVAALRRKTEVERLSPAALETLAVVAYRQPLTRADIEAVRGVQCGPVLRLLLDRDLIRITGRSSEPGHPLLYATTKRFLDHFGLKSLKALPDVKDLLETP
;
A
#
# COMPACT_ATOMS: atom_id res chain seq x y z
N MET A 1 39.28 51.97 41.24
CA MET A 1 38.07 52.14 42.04
C MET A 1 36.99 51.35 41.30
N ILE A 2 36.84 50.12 41.54
CA ILE A 2 36.05 49.36 42.52
C ILE A 2 34.65 49.98 42.67
N GLU A 3 33.65 49.35 42.08
CA GLU A 3 32.39 49.11 42.82
C GLU A 3 31.69 47.85 42.28
N LYS A 4 31.53 46.94 43.23
CA LYS A 4 30.78 45.68 43.12
C LYS A 4 29.27 45.99 43.11
N ALA A 5 28.50 45.39 42.25
CA ALA A 5 27.07 45.20 42.44
C ALA A 5 26.73 43.73 42.49
N THR A 6 26.18 43.31 43.58
CA THR A 6 25.66 41.99 43.99
C THR A 6 24.48 41.53 43.16
N PRO A 7 24.28 40.24 42.95
CA PRO A 7 23.11 39.68 42.29
C PRO A 7 21.92 39.62 43.26
N SER A 8 20.77 40.06 42.78
CA SER A 8 19.45 39.96 43.44
C SER A 8 18.85 38.59 43.22
N ASP A 9 18.57 37.93 44.33
CA ASP A 9 17.93 36.62 44.47
C ASP A 9 16.41 36.80 44.24
N ASP A 10 15.89 36.46 43.09
CA ASP A 10 14.45 36.45 42.82
C ASP A 10 13.95 35.03 42.75
N LYS A 11 13.40 34.53 43.87
CA LYS A 11 12.73 33.24 44.00
C LYS A 11 11.35 33.34 43.38
N PRO A 12 10.95 32.38 42.51
CA PRO A 12 9.57 32.33 42.04
C PRO A 12 8.62 31.85 43.14
N VAL A 13 7.55 32.58 43.35
CA VAL A 13 6.44 32.30 44.28
C VAL A 13 5.58 31.17 43.71
N PRO A 14 5.21 30.13 44.47
CA PRO A 14 4.34 29.10 44.00
C PRO A 14 2.91 29.64 43.81
N HIS A 15 2.40 29.53 42.58
CA HIS A 15 1.03 29.84 42.23
C HIS A 15 0.10 28.75 42.78
N ALA A 16 -0.70 29.10 43.77
CA ALA A 16 -1.72 28.24 44.35
C ALA A 16 -2.85 28.02 43.35
N LEU A 17 -3.16 26.76 43.07
CA LEU A 17 -4.35 26.36 42.32
C LEU A 17 -5.59 26.56 43.17
N PRO A 18 -6.71 27.00 42.59
CA PRO A 18 -7.99 27.10 43.30
C PRO A 18 -8.56 25.70 43.61
N PRO A 19 -9.39 25.52 44.66
CA PRO A 19 -9.92 24.22 45.03
C PRO A 19 -10.91 23.70 43.98
N GLU A 20 -10.74 22.43 43.65
CA GLU A 20 -11.66 21.68 42.79
C GLU A 20 -13.04 21.65 43.43
N ALA A 21 -14.04 22.10 42.67
CA ALA A 21 -15.44 21.93 43.03
C ALA A 21 -15.79 20.46 42.90
N GLU A 22 -16.22 19.84 43.98
CA GLU A 22 -16.82 18.48 43.99
C GLU A 22 -18.09 18.52 43.15
N GLU A 23 -18.01 18.03 41.92
CA GLU A 23 -19.15 17.75 41.05
C GLU A 23 -19.81 16.45 41.50
N GLU A 24 -20.97 16.58 42.10
CA GLU A 24 -21.82 15.53 42.62
C GLU A 24 -22.18 14.55 41.47
N ALA A 25 -21.58 13.35 41.50
CA ALA A 25 -21.80 12.29 40.50
C ALA A 25 -23.25 11.78 40.61
N ALA A 26 -24.04 12.07 39.59
CA ALA A 26 -25.33 11.40 39.38
C ALA A 26 -25.12 9.87 39.18
N PRO A 27 -26.02 9.02 39.66
CA PRO A 27 -25.84 7.58 39.57
C PRO A 27 -25.87 7.11 38.13
N ALA A 28 -24.75 6.50 37.68
CA ALA A 28 -24.64 5.86 36.38
C ALA A 28 -25.70 4.76 36.22
N GLU A 29 -26.65 5.01 35.34
CA GLU A 29 -27.60 4.03 34.87
C GLU A 29 -26.79 2.86 34.25
N ARG A 30 -26.89 1.68 34.86
CA ARG A 30 -26.23 0.46 34.36
C ARG A 30 -26.87 0.07 33.03
N VAL A 31 -26.26 0.51 31.95
CA VAL A 31 -26.50 -0.02 30.60
C VAL A 31 -26.03 -1.47 30.64
N ALA A 32 -26.97 -2.41 30.44
CA ALA A 32 -26.68 -3.85 30.30
C ALA A 32 -25.59 -4.01 29.22
N PRO A 33 -24.63 -4.97 29.36
CA PRO A 33 -23.66 -5.22 28.36
C PRO A 33 -24.37 -5.60 27.06
N VAL A 34 -24.30 -4.72 26.08
CA VAL A 34 -24.60 -5.06 24.67
C VAL A 34 -23.68 -6.22 24.34
N GLY A 35 -24.27 -7.38 24.01
CA GLY A 35 -23.53 -8.60 23.70
C GLY A 35 -22.30 -8.27 22.87
N GLY A 36 -21.13 -8.73 23.33
CA GLY A 36 -19.88 -8.58 22.58
C GLY A 36 -20.08 -9.09 21.16
N PRO A 37 -19.27 -8.65 20.19
CA PRO A 37 -19.35 -9.21 18.84
C PRO A 37 -19.20 -10.73 18.97
N GLU A 38 -20.24 -11.46 18.60
CA GLU A 38 -20.17 -12.91 18.42
C GLU A 38 -18.98 -13.15 17.52
N GLU A 39 -17.98 -13.87 18.00
CA GLU A 39 -16.86 -14.30 17.16
C GLU A 39 -17.49 -14.98 15.94
N PRO A 40 -17.15 -14.58 14.70
CA PRO A 40 -17.72 -15.23 13.54
C PRO A 40 -17.31 -16.69 13.61
N GLU A 41 -18.29 -17.57 13.86
CA GLU A 41 -18.09 -19.01 13.72
C GLU A 41 -17.43 -19.23 12.37
N GLY A 42 -16.23 -19.83 12.39
CA GLY A 42 -15.45 -20.09 11.18
C GLY A 42 -16.31 -20.80 10.14
N PRO A 43 -15.94 -20.78 8.85
CA PRO A 43 -16.79 -21.20 7.75
C PRO A 43 -17.08 -22.70 7.81
N ALA A 44 -18.01 -23.07 8.67
CA ALA A 44 -18.61 -24.40 8.71
C ALA A 44 -19.79 -24.42 7.75
N GLY A 45 -19.59 -25.04 6.60
CA GLY A 45 -20.66 -25.50 5.73
C GLY A 45 -21.29 -24.43 4.84
N GLY A 46 -21.00 -24.55 3.55
CA GLY A 46 -21.71 -24.05 2.39
C GLY A 46 -22.64 -22.84 2.57
N SER A 47 -22.09 -21.62 2.46
CA SER A 47 -22.96 -20.45 2.23
C SER A 47 -23.86 -20.74 1.02
N PRO A 48 -25.18 -20.54 1.09
CA PRO A 48 -26.09 -20.77 -0.04
C PRO A 48 -25.86 -19.81 -1.21
N ARG A 49 -24.88 -18.92 -1.10
CA ARG A 49 -24.55 -17.92 -2.13
C ARG A 49 -23.61 -18.49 -3.17
N PRO A 50 -23.80 -18.14 -4.45
CA PRO A 50 -22.90 -18.54 -5.54
C PRO A 50 -21.44 -18.21 -5.23
N LEU A 51 -20.51 -19.07 -5.65
CA LEU A 51 -19.09 -18.89 -5.38
C LEU A 51 -18.55 -17.56 -5.99
N SER A 52 -19.04 -17.19 -7.15
CA SER A 52 -18.72 -15.91 -7.80
C SER A 52 -19.05 -14.70 -6.93
N GLN A 53 -20.21 -14.70 -6.25
CA GLN A 53 -20.59 -13.62 -5.32
C GLN A 53 -19.70 -13.60 -4.05
N ARG A 54 -19.28 -14.76 -3.56
CA ARG A 54 -18.36 -14.86 -2.41
C ARG A 54 -16.97 -14.33 -2.78
N VAL A 55 -16.49 -14.65 -3.99
CA VAL A 55 -15.25 -14.11 -4.54
C VAL A 55 -15.35 -12.59 -4.71
N GLU A 56 -16.45 -12.09 -5.27
CA GLU A 56 -16.71 -10.66 -5.43
C GLU A 56 -16.63 -9.90 -4.11
N ALA A 57 -17.28 -10.42 -3.06
CA ALA A 57 -17.26 -9.83 -1.73
C ALA A 57 -15.85 -9.74 -1.14
N LEU A 58 -15.03 -10.80 -1.28
CA LEU A 58 -13.65 -10.79 -0.80
C LEU A 58 -12.77 -9.80 -1.58
N LEU A 59 -12.92 -9.73 -2.91
CA LEU A 59 -12.20 -8.78 -3.74
C LEU A 59 -12.55 -7.33 -3.39
N PHE A 60 -13.83 -7.06 -3.12
CA PHE A 60 -14.28 -5.75 -2.69
C PHE A 60 -13.74 -5.36 -1.31
N ALA A 61 -13.81 -6.30 -0.35
CA ALA A 61 -13.40 -6.04 1.03
C ALA A 61 -11.88 -5.91 1.21
N SER A 62 -11.07 -6.58 0.38
CA SER A 62 -9.62 -6.67 0.61
C SER A 62 -8.88 -5.36 0.35
N GLY A 63 -9.37 -4.52 -0.53
CA GLY A 63 -8.68 -3.30 -0.99
C GLY A 63 -7.30 -3.53 -1.65
N GLN A 64 -6.85 -4.78 -1.74
CA GLN A 64 -5.57 -5.20 -2.33
C GLN A 64 -5.79 -6.33 -3.35
N PRO A 65 -4.86 -6.53 -4.32
CA PRO A 65 -4.98 -7.64 -5.26
C PRO A 65 -4.95 -8.99 -4.54
N LEU A 66 -5.95 -9.84 -4.80
CA LEU A 66 -6.02 -11.21 -4.29
C LEU A 66 -5.73 -12.22 -5.39
N THR A 67 -4.79 -13.13 -5.13
CA THR A 67 -4.49 -14.23 -6.04
C THR A 67 -5.57 -15.32 -5.94
N PRO A 68 -5.82 -16.11 -7.02
CA PRO A 68 -6.76 -17.23 -6.97
C PRO A 68 -6.46 -18.21 -5.82
N ALA A 69 -5.18 -18.49 -5.54
CA ALA A 69 -4.78 -19.34 -4.43
C ALA A 69 -5.19 -18.79 -3.06
N ARG A 70 -5.04 -17.46 -2.85
CA ARG A 70 -5.44 -16.82 -1.60
C ARG A 70 -6.96 -16.81 -1.43
N LEU A 71 -7.70 -16.62 -2.52
CA LEU A 71 -9.16 -16.71 -2.53
C LEU A 71 -9.62 -18.14 -2.20
N ALA A 72 -9.00 -19.17 -2.79
CA ALA A 72 -9.29 -20.58 -2.52
C ALA A 72 -9.10 -20.91 -1.04
N THR A 73 -7.97 -20.51 -0.46
CA THR A 73 -7.69 -20.68 0.97
C THR A 73 -8.73 -19.98 1.84
N ALA A 74 -9.07 -18.73 1.54
CA ALA A 74 -10.03 -17.95 2.33
C ALA A 74 -11.47 -18.49 2.26
N LEU A 75 -11.84 -19.09 1.12
CA LEU A 75 -13.18 -19.64 0.88
C LEU A 75 -13.31 -21.11 1.25
N GLY A 76 -12.20 -21.81 1.53
CA GLY A 76 -12.18 -23.23 1.81
C GLY A 76 -12.61 -24.10 0.61
N VAL A 77 -12.23 -23.67 -0.61
CA VAL A 77 -12.57 -24.37 -1.88
C VAL A 77 -11.32 -24.61 -2.70
N GLU A 78 -11.41 -25.52 -3.69
CA GLU A 78 -10.33 -25.83 -4.60
C GLU A 78 -10.02 -24.67 -5.57
N ALA A 79 -8.74 -24.49 -5.90
CA ALA A 79 -8.28 -23.41 -6.79
C ALA A 79 -8.95 -23.40 -8.18
N PRO A 80 -9.23 -24.54 -8.83
CA PRO A 80 -9.97 -24.57 -10.11
C PRO A 80 -11.38 -24.00 -10.00
N ALA A 81 -12.09 -24.23 -8.89
CA ALA A 81 -13.43 -23.68 -8.67
C ALA A 81 -13.38 -22.15 -8.55
N VAL A 82 -12.38 -21.61 -7.87
CA VAL A 82 -12.16 -20.15 -7.79
C VAL A 82 -11.83 -19.58 -9.17
N GLN A 83 -11.04 -20.29 -9.97
CA GLN A 83 -10.68 -19.83 -11.30
C GLN A 83 -11.93 -19.71 -12.20
N ALA A 84 -12.80 -20.73 -12.19
CA ALA A 84 -14.09 -20.68 -12.92
C ALA A 84 -14.99 -19.51 -12.43
N ALA A 85 -15.10 -19.33 -11.11
CA ALA A 85 -15.87 -18.24 -10.55
C ALA A 85 -15.31 -16.84 -10.90
N LEU A 86 -13.97 -16.72 -11.00
CA LEU A 86 -13.32 -15.49 -11.48
C LEU A 86 -13.61 -15.23 -12.96
N GLU A 87 -13.61 -16.24 -13.80
CA GLU A 87 -13.92 -16.11 -15.24
C GLU A 87 -15.37 -15.64 -15.45
N GLU A 88 -16.32 -16.19 -14.71
CA GLU A 88 -17.71 -15.69 -14.68
C GLU A 88 -17.77 -14.23 -14.25
N LEU A 89 -17.07 -13.88 -13.18
CA LEU A 89 -17.07 -12.53 -12.63
C LEU A 89 -16.44 -11.52 -13.61
N ILE A 90 -15.32 -11.88 -14.23
CA ILE A 90 -14.65 -11.05 -15.24
C ILE A 90 -15.59 -10.76 -16.42
N LEU A 91 -16.30 -11.78 -16.92
CA LEU A 91 -17.24 -11.63 -18.01
C LEU A 91 -18.40 -10.69 -17.61
N ALA A 92 -18.98 -10.90 -16.43
CA ALA A 92 -20.06 -10.08 -15.90
C ALA A 92 -19.63 -8.60 -15.72
N TRP A 93 -18.41 -8.36 -15.24
CA TRP A 93 -17.93 -6.99 -15.03
C TRP A 93 -17.43 -6.31 -16.31
N ARG A 94 -17.02 -7.06 -17.33
CA ARG A 94 -16.68 -6.51 -18.66
C ARG A 94 -17.89 -5.89 -19.37
N THR A 95 -19.04 -6.55 -19.28
CA THR A 95 -20.29 -6.11 -19.95
C THR A 95 -21.03 -5.07 -19.13
N ARG A 96 -20.70 -4.91 -17.87
CA ARG A 96 -21.37 -3.96 -16.99
C ARG A 96 -20.89 -2.54 -17.25
N GLU A 97 -21.81 -1.66 -17.63
CA GLU A 97 -21.57 -0.23 -17.62
C GLU A 97 -21.54 0.28 -16.18
N GLY A 98 -20.57 1.15 -15.85
CA GLY A 98 -20.44 1.70 -14.50
C GLY A 98 -19.06 2.25 -14.20
N ALA A 99 -18.89 2.73 -12.96
CA ALA A 99 -17.68 3.41 -12.53
C ALA A 99 -16.54 2.48 -12.08
N ILE A 100 -16.83 1.19 -11.86
CA ILE A 100 -15.92 0.21 -11.29
C ILE A 100 -15.61 -0.86 -12.33
N GLU A 101 -14.38 -1.35 -12.34
CA GLU A 101 -13.92 -2.46 -13.16
C GLU A 101 -13.10 -3.46 -12.36
N LEU A 102 -13.12 -4.73 -12.79
CA LEU A 102 -12.30 -5.80 -12.23
C LEU A 102 -11.04 -5.96 -13.08
N VAL A 103 -9.87 -5.76 -12.46
CA VAL A 103 -8.58 -5.78 -13.16
C VAL A 103 -7.61 -6.75 -12.51
N GLU A 104 -6.71 -7.28 -13.34
CA GLU A 104 -5.62 -8.12 -12.89
C GLU A 104 -4.34 -7.30 -12.69
N ILE A 105 -3.85 -7.24 -11.45
CA ILE A 105 -2.66 -6.46 -11.04
C ILE A 105 -1.81 -7.31 -10.10
N ALA A 106 -0.49 -7.25 -10.24
CA ALA A 106 0.48 -7.93 -9.37
C ALA A 106 0.24 -9.44 -9.22
N GLY A 107 -0.31 -10.08 -10.26
CA GLY A 107 -0.66 -11.50 -10.28
C GLY A 107 -1.91 -11.86 -9.47
N GLY A 108 -2.73 -10.88 -9.12
CA GLY A 108 -4.03 -11.04 -8.46
C GLY A 108 -5.11 -10.17 -9.09
N TRP A 109 -6.32 -10.24 -8.54
CA TRP A 109 -7.49 -9.50 -9.00
C TRP A 109 -7.93 -8.47 -7.96
N ARG A 110 -8.39 -7.30 -8.39
CA ARG A 110 -8.99 -6.27 -7.54
C ARG A 110 -9.97 -5.39 -8.31
N PHE A 111 -10.88 -4.73 -7.59
CA PHE A 111 -11.72 -3.68 -8.14
C PHE A 111 -11.00 -2.35 -8.15
N LEU A 112 -11.11 -1.62 -9.26
CA LEU A 112 -10.67 -0.24 -9.39
C LEU A 112 -11.79 0.62 -9.99
N THR A 113 -11.67 1.92 -9.80
CA THR A 113 -12.46 2.89 -10.55
C THR A 113 -11.91 3.03 -11.96
N ARG A 114 -12.79 3.07 -12.97
CA ARG A 114 -12.40 3.32 -14.37
C ARG A 114 -11.72 4.68 -14.52
N ALA A 115 -10.80 4.79 -15.45
CA ALA A 115 -10.02 6.00 -15.71
C ALA A 115 -10.87 7.25 -15.97
N ALA A 116 -12.06 7.08 -16.55
CA ALA A 116 -13.01 8.18 -16.80
C ALA A 116 -13.40 8.94 -15.51
N PHE A 117 -13.39 8.29 -14.35
CA PHE A 117 -13.73 8.88 -13.05
C PHE A 117 -12.52 9.40 -12.28
N HIS A 118 -11.33 9.40 -12.89
CA HIS A 118 -10.11 9.90 -12.26
C HIS A 118 -10.21 11.33 -11.70
N PRO A 119 -10.84 12.32 -12.41
CA PRO A 119 -10.97 13.67 -11.89
C PRO A 119 -11.74 13.74 -10.55
N ASP A 120 -12.83 12.97 -10.43
CA ASP A 120 -13.67 12.95 -9.23
C ASP A 120 -12.93 12.30 -8.06
N VAL A 121 -12.27 11.15 -8.32
CA VAL A 121 -11.45 10.46 -7.32
C VAL A 121 -10.25 11.32 -6.88
N ALA A 122 -9.62 12.04 -7.80
CA ALA A 122 -8.53 12.95 -7.49
C ALA A 122 -9.00 14.13 -6.64
N ALA A 123 -10.20 14.66 -6.88
CA ALA A 123 -10.81 15.71 -6.09
C ALA A 123 -11.04 15.27 -4.63
N LEU A 124 -11.49 14.04 -4.43
CA LEU A 124 -11.67 13.45 -3.10
C LEU A 124 -10.34 13.30 -2.36
N ARG A 125 -9.25 12.95 -3.07
CA ARG A 125 -7.92 12.70 -2.50
C ARG A 125 -7.06 13.97 -2.31
N ARG A 126 -7.48 15.13 -2.77
CA ARG A 126 -6.71 16.40 -2.70
C ARG A 126 -6.25 16.79 -1.29
N LYS A 127 -6.86 16.26 -0.25
CA LYS A 127 -6.47 16.51 1.15
C LYS A 127 -5.40 15.55 1.69
N THR A 128 -5.12 14.45 1.00
CA THR A 128 -4.07 13.51 1.39
C THR A 128 -2.88 13.78 0.49
N GLU A 129 -1.81 14.39 1.01
CA GLU A 129 -0.52 14.49 0.32
C GLU A 129 -0.04 13.06 0.02
N VAL A 130 -0.36 12.58 -1.17
CA VAL A 130 0.31 11.40 -1.70
C VAL A 130 1.75 11.86 -1.97
N GLU A 131 2.66 11.48 -1.10
CA GLU A 131 4.10 11.72 -1.33
C GLU A 131 4.51 11.14 -2.68
N ARG A 132 4.56 12.00 -3.67
CA ARG A 132 4.99 11.63 -5.03
C ARG A 132 6.47 11.28 -5.01
N LEU A 133 6.84 10.29 -5.80
CA LEU A 133 8.25 10.02 -6.05
C LEU A 133 8.84 11.21 -6.81
N SER A 134 10.03 11.65 -6.39
CA SER A 134 10.76 12.66 -7.14
C SER A 134 11.16 12.13 -8.54
N PRO A 135 11.41 13.00 -9.53
CA PRO A 135 11.92 12.56 -10.84
C PRO A 135 13.13 11.65 -10.72
N ALA A 136 14.11 11.99 -9.87
CA ALA A 136 15.29 11.17 -9.62
C ALA A 136 14.96 9.79 -9.06
N ALA A 137 13.92 9.67 -8.20
CA ALA A 137 13.47 8.39 -7.67
C ALA A 137 12.76 7.56 -8.75
N LEU A 138 11.93 8.18 -9.59
CA LEU A 138 11.28 7.52 -10.71
C LEU A 138 12.29 6.97 -11.73
N GLU A 139 13.30 7.76 -12.12
CA GLU A 139 14.34 7.33 -13.03
C GLU A 139 15.15 6.16 -12.46
N THR A 140 15.54 6.22 -11.17
CA THR A 140 16.26 5.12 -10.52
C THR A 140 15.41 3.85 -10.45
N LEU A 141 14.12 4.00 -10.13
CA LEU A 141 13.17 2.89 -10.08
C LEU A 141 12.96 2.27 -11.46
N ALA A 142 12.90 3.09 -12.53
CA ALA A 142 12.82 2.62 -13.91
C ALA A 142 14.06 1.78 -14.28
N VAL A 143 15.28 2.25 -13.98
CA VAL A 143 16.51 1.47 -14.21
C VAL A 143 16.42 0.09 -13.55
N VAL A 144 15.99 0.05 -12.29
CA VAL A 144 15.81 -1.25 -11.58
C VAL A 144 14.74 -2.09 -12.26
N ALA A 145 13.59 -1.52 -12.61
CA ALA A 145 12.47 -2.26 -13.20
C ALA A 145 12.83 -2.96 -14.53
N TYR A 146 13.59 -2.29 -15.38
CA TYR A 146 13.93 -2.80 -16.71
C TYR A 146 15.15 -3.72 -16.74
N ARG A 147 16.08 -3.59 -15.78
CA ARG A 147 17.38 -4.29 -15.83
C ARG A 147 17.65 -5.22 -14.67
N GLN A 148 16.73 -5.36 -13.72
CA GLN A 148 16.88 -6.21 -12.54
C GLN A 148 17.26 -7.67 -12.85
N PRO A 149 18.05 -8.35 -11.98
CA PRO A 149 18.65 -7.82 -10.74
C PRO A 149 19.93 -7.01 -11.02
N LEU A 150 20.14 -5.91 -10.29
CA LEU A 150 21.28 -4.98 -10.45
C LEU A 150 21.94 -4.68 -9.11
N THR A 151 23.25 -4.42 -9.14
CA THR A 151 23.97 -3.85 -7.99
C THR A 151 23.77 -2.32 -7.94
N ARG A 152 24.13 -1.73 -6.79
CA ARG A 152 24.14 -0.26 -6.69
C ARG A 152 25.09 0.38 -7.71
N ALA A 153 26.26 -0.21 -7.94
CA ALA A 153 27.24 0.29 -8.89
C ALA A 153 26.70 0.29 -10.33
N ASP A 154 25.98 -0.78 -10.72
CA ASP A 154 25.33 -0.85 -12.04
C ASP A 154 24.28 0.26 -12.22
N ILE A 155 23.48 0.50 -11.19
CA ILE A 155 22.44 1.54 -11.21
C ILE A 155 23.10 2.92 -11.33
N GLU A 156 24.13 3.20 -10.54
CA GLU A 156 24.89 4.45 -10.57
C GLU A 156 25.59 4.65 -11.91
N ALA A 157 26.12 3.59 -12.53
CA ALA A 157 26.72 3.64 -13.86
C ALA A 157 25.71 4.05 -14.95
N VAL A 158 24.48 3.55 -14.88
CA VAL A 158 23.41 3.95 -15.82
C VAL A 158 22.92 5.36 -15.55
N ARG A 159 22.79 5.76 -14.28
CA ARG A 159 22.25 7.05 -13.86
C ARG A 159 23.27 8.19 -13.98
N GLY A 160 24.57 7.90 -14.01
CA GLY A 160 25.66 8.89 -13.99
C GLY A 160 25.81 9.65 -12.65
N VAL A 161 25.04 9.28 -11.62
CA VAL A 161 25.01 9.94 -10.31
C VAL A 161 24.88 8.93 -9.18
N GLN A 162 25.31 9.31 -7.97
CA GLN A 162 25.12 8.49 -6.78
C GLN A 162 23.63 8.36 -6.44
N CYS A 163 23.18 7.13 -6.14
CA CYS A 163 21.76 6.82 -5.89
C CYS A 163 21.48 6.24 -4.49
N GLY A 164 22.46 6.20 -3.59
CA GLY A 164 22.31 5.60 -2.26
C GLY A 164 21.07 6.05 -1.46
N PRO A 165 20.85 7.37 -1.26
CA PRO A 165 19.65 7.87 -0.58
C PRO A 165 18.34 7.49 -1.28
N VAL A 166 18.34 7.50 -2.62
CA VAL A 166 17.18 7.15 -3.44
C VAL A 166 16.84 5.65 -3.30
N LEU A 167 17.85 4.78 -3.34
CA LEU A 167 17.64 3.34 -3.13
C LEU A 167 17.08 3.05 -1.74
N ARG A 168 17.54 3.75 -0.71
CA ARG A 168 16.97 3.63 0.64
C ARG A 168 15.50 4.02 0.67
N LEU A 169 15.14 5.19 0.09
CA LEU A 169 13.75 5.63 -0.04
C LEU A 169 12.87 4.59 -0.75
N LEU A 170 13.36 4.00 -1.84
CA LEU A 170 12.62 3.01 -2.60
C LEU A 170 12.45 1.68 -1.84
N LEU A 171 13.45 1.29 -1.02
CA LEU A 171 13.35 0.16 -0.08
C LEU A 171 12.34 0.44 1.03
N ASP A 172 12.41 1.61 1.68
CA ASP A 172 11.49 2.02 2.76
C ASP A 172 10.03 2.07 2.29
N ARG A 173 9.81 2.39 1.00
CA ARG A 173 8.48 2.36 0.36
C ARG A 173 8.09 0.98 -0.17
N ASP A 174 8.91 -0.03 0.02
CA ASP A 174 8.70 -1.39 -0.49
C ASP A 174 8.47 -1.45 -2.01
N LEU A 175 9.04 -0.51 -2.78
CA LEU A 175 8.99 -0.54 -4.25
C LEU A 175 10.08 -1.41 -4.85
N ILE A 176 11.24 -1.50 -4.18
CA ILE A 176 12.32 -2.42 -4.49
C ILE A 176 12.67 -3.26 -3.26
N ARG A 177 13.37 -4.36 -3.51
CA ARG A 177 13.87 -5.27 -2.46
C ARG A 177 15.26 -5.76 -2.78
N ILE A 178 15.97 -6.24 -1.78
CA ILE A 178 17.23 -6.96 -1.94
C ILE A 178 16.89 -8.42 -2.24
N THR A 179 17.42 -8.96 -3.35
CA THR A 179 17.18 -10.35 -3.78
C THR A 179 18.31 -11.29 -3.44
N GLY A 180 19.47 -10.76 -3.07
CA GLY A 180 20.68 -11.52 -2.76
C GLY A 180 21.93 -10.67 -2.89
N ARG A 181 23.06 -11.32 -3.11
CA ARG A 181 24.36 -10.70 -3.35
C ARG A 181 24.93 -11.18 -4.68
N SER A 182 25.64 -10.31 -5.37
CA SER A 182 26.39 -10.65 -6.59
C SER A 182 27.56 -11.58 -6.27
N SER A 183 27.98 -12.37 -7.26
CA SER A 183 29.23 -13.15 -7.22
C SER A 183 30.49 -12.29 -7.42
N GLU A 184 30.35 -11.02 -7.73
CA GLU A 184 31.46 -10.09 -7.94
C GLU A 184 32.25 -9.85 -6.66
N PRO A 185 33.53 -9.41 -6.77
CA PRO A 185 34.34 -9.05 -5.62
C PRO A 185 33.63 -8.04 -4.70
N GLY A 186 33.65 -8.29 -3.38
CA GLY A 186 32.91 -7.50 -2.41
C GLY A 186 31.46 -7.91 -2.20
N HIS A 187 30.93 -8.88 -2.97
CA HIS A 187 29.57 -9.43 -2.86
C HIS A 187 28.48 -8.35 -2.69
N PRO A 188 28.38 -7.36 -3.62
CA PRO A 188 27.43 -6.27 -3.50
C PRO A 188 25.99 -6.77 -3.52
N LEU A 189 25.09 -6.00 -2.88
CA LEU A 189 23.66 -6.32 -2.83
C LEU A 189 23.03 -6.18 -4.22
N LEU A 190 22.11 -7.09 -4.53
CA LEU A 190 21.29 -7.09 -5.75
C LEU A 190 19.90 -6.55 -5.45
N TYR A 191 19.44 -5.60 -6.24
CA TYR A 191 18.14 -4.95 -6.14
C TYR A 191 17.19 -5.43 -7.23
N ALA A 192 15.92 -5.61 -6.86
CA ALA A 192 14.83 -5.89 -7.80
C ALA A 192 13.52 -5.28 -7.30
N THR A 193 12.54 -5.16 -8.18
CA THR A 193 11.19 -4.66 -7.85
C THR A 193 10.40 -5.65 -6.98
N THR A 194 9.33 -5.17 -6.35
CA THR A 194 8.42 -5.94 -5.49
C THR A 194 7.05 -6.13 -6.15
N LYS A 195 6.15 -6.86 -5.49
CA LYS A 195 4.73 -6.90 -5.87
C LYS A 195 4.05 -5.54 -5.66
N ARG A 196 4.47 -4.77 -4.66
CA ARG A 196 3.97 -3.42 -4.41
C ARG A 196 4.30 -2.45 -5.55
N PHE A 197 5.47 -2.62 -6.20
CA PHE A 197 5.79 -1.91 -7.43
C PHE A 197 4.74 -2.19 -8.52
N LEU A 198 4.42 -3.46 -8.77
CA LEU A 198 3.42 -3.83 -9.77
C LEU A 198 2.03 -3.27 -9.43
N ASP A 199 1.62 -3.34 -8.17
CA ASP A 199 0.35 -2.77 -7.70
C ASP A 199 0.33 -1.23 -7.85
N HIS A 200 1.42 -0.55 -7.49
CA HIS A 200 1.54 0.90 -7.58
C HIS A 200 1.41 1.43 -9.01
N PHE A 201 1.97 0.70 -9.99
CA PHE A 201 1.93 1.07 -11.40
C PHE A 201 0.80 0.38 -12.21
N GLY A 202 -0.06 -0.39 -11.55
CA GLY A 202 -1.18 -1.07 -12.21
C GLY A 202 -0.75 -2.18 -13.18
N LEU A 203 0.41 -2.79 -12.97
CA LEU A 203 0.98 -3.80 -13.85
C LEU A 203 0.59 -5.22 -13.42
N LYS A 204 0.19 -6.07 -14.38
CA LYS A 204 -0.04 -7.50 -14.12
C LYS A 204 1.24 -8.23 -13.72
N SER A 205 2.32 -7.93 -14.42
CA SER A 205 3.65 -8.51 -14.24
C SER A 205 4.72 -7.59 -14.84
N LEU A 206 5.99 -7.89 -14.63
CA LEU A 206 7.10 -7.15 -15.24
C LEU A 206 7.08 -7.18 -16.78
N LYS A 207 6.50 -8.22 -17.37
CA LYS A 207 6.33 -8.33 -18.83
C LYS A 207 5.33 -7.32 -19.41
N ALA A 208 4.51 -6.70 -18.56
CA ALA A 208 3.57 -5.66 -18.95
C ALA A 208 4.19 -4.25 -18.96
N LEU A 209 5.49 -4.13 -18.63
CA LEU A 209 6.23 -2.89 -18.84
C LEU A 209 6.30 -2.57 -20.35
N PRO A 210 6.08 -1.31 -20.76
CA PRO A 210 6.26 -0.89 -22.15
C PRO A 210 7.66 -1.23 -22.67
N ASP A 211 7.79 -1.56 -23.94
CA ASP A 211 9.14 -1.69 -24.52
C ASP A 211 9.82 -0.32 -24.55
N VAL A 212 11.14 -0.30 -24.27
CA VAL A 212 11.92 0.93 -24.29
C VAL A 212 11.87 1.60 -25.67
N LYS A 213 11.72 0.83 -26.75
CA LYS A 213 11.55 1.34 -28.11
C LYS A 213 10.26 2.12 -28.28
N ASP A 214 9.15 1.62 -27.74
CA ASP A 214 7.84 2.27 -27.82
C ASP A 214 7.83 3.60 -27.07
N LEU A 215 8.65 3.74 -26.01
CA LEU A 215 8.78 5.00 -25.26
C LEU A 215 9.56 6.09 -25.99
N LEU A 216 10.42 5.70 -26.94
CA LEU A 216 11.23 6.66 -27.73
C LEU A 216 10.50 7.13 -28.99
N GLU A 217 9.43 6.42 -29.42
CA GLU A 217 8.65 6.73 -30.61
C GLU A 217 7.39 7.57 -30.31
N THR A 218 7.10 7.83 -29.00
CA THR A 218 5.96 8.68 -28.62
C THR A 218 6.40 10.15 -28.67
N PRO A 219 5.80 11.00 -29.51
CA PRO A 219 6.13 12.40 -29.68
C PRO A 219 5.81 13.25 -28.45
#